data_f240f30c991abae4b63f6088b22dbc26
#
_entry.id   f240f30c991abae4b63f6088b22dbc26
#
_cell.length_a   1.000
_cell.length_b   1.000
_cell.length_c   1.000
_cell.angle_alpha   90.00
_cell.angle_beta   90.00
_cell.angle_gamma   90.00
#
_symmetry.space_group_name_H-M   'P 1'
#
loop_
_entity.id
_entity.type
_entity.pdbx_description
1 polymer ?
#
loop_
_entity_poly.entity_id
_entity_poly.type
_entity_poly.pdbx_seq_one_letter_code
_entity_poly.pdbx_strand_id
1 'polypeptide(L)'
;GGLMQLVAYGAQDIYLTGNPQITFFKVVYRRHTNFSMESIEQTFNGTPDFGRKVVCTISRNGDLIHRIYLQVELPGVKADANAYFRWVNWVGHTLIKNVEVEIGGQRIDKHYGDWLHIWNELTQTAGKQAGYASMVGNVDRLFRPVSAATAAGGNTGTSPQEVAAVAGVMPKTTLFIPLQFWFCRNPGLALPLIALQYHEVKINIEFRSAADCCGTSGGVVPSTANSLSSASLYVDYIYLDTDERRRFAQVSHEYLIEQLQFTGDESVSSSNQKIKLNFNHPCKELIWVVQRDDVVNTNDTVSNGSKVNGRQWFNYTDKVDATPYGQSDPLALNDIMDGVIDTDPEDGVTAHGSLNFGANADGAAGIGFGTSANLGGLLSGVNAAYDQGQNPVEKAKLQLNGHDRFSEREGRYFNLVQPYQHHENIPATGINVYSFGLKPEEHQPSGTCNMSRIDSATLHLTLSANISSQNPGKVRVYATNYNVLRIMSGMGGLAYSN
;
A
#
# COMPACT_ATOMS: atom_id res chain seq x y z
N GLY A 1 -45.34 -7.37 -34.68
CA GLY A 1 -44.68 -6.83 -33.67
C GLY A 1 -43.51 -5.91 -33.92
N GLY A 2 -42.36 -6.34 -34.46
CA GLY A 2 -41.13 -5.51 -34.50
C GLY A 2 -41.23 -4.25 -35.34
N LEU A 3 -42.02 -4.24 -36.38
CA LEU A 3 -42.24 -3.05 -37.20
C LEU A 3 -42.99 -1.92 -36.44
N MET A 4 -43.82 -2.28 -35.47
CA MET A 4 -44.48 -1.30 -34.60
C MET A 4 -43.53 -0.50 -33.78
N GLN A 5 -42.42 -1.09 -33.34
CA GLN A 5 -41.35 -0.39 -32.62
C GLN A 5 -40.67 0.69 -33.47
N LEU A 6 -40.49 0.45 -34.76
CA LEU A 6 -39.90 1.41 -35.70
C LEU A 6 -40.83 2.53 -36.06
N VAL A 7 -42.14 2.27 -36.06
CA VAL A 7 -43.17 3.27 -36.37
C VAL A 7 -43.53 4.11 -35.13
N ALA A 8 -43.42 3.54 -33.96
CA ALA A 8 -43.69 4.23 -32.67
C ALA A 8 -42.54 5.20 -32.32
N TYR A 9 -42.37 6.23 -33.15
CA TYR A 9 -41.33 7.25 -33.04
C TYR A 9 -41.91 8.54 -32.50
N GLY A 10 -41.36 8.99 -31.37
CA GLY A 10 -41.75 10.24 -30.76
C GLY A 10 -40.70 11.35 -30.91
N ALA A 11 -41.07 12.58 -30.60
CA ALA A 11 -40.13 13.72 -30.67
C ALA A 11 -38.89 13.56 -29.77
N GLN A 12 -39.00 12.76 -28.69
CA GLN A 12 -37.89 12.46 -27.77
C GLN A 12 -36.85 11.48 -28.34
N ASP A 13 -37.25 10.65 -29.27
CA ASP A 13 -36.38 9.61 -29.85
C ASP A 13 -35.29 10.19 -30.71
N ILE A 14 -35.40 11.44 -31.17
CA ILE A 14 -34.35 12.12 -31.93
C ILE A 14 -33.06 12.31 -31.14
N TYR A 15 -33.16 12.43 -29.81
CA TYR A 15 -32.01 12.52 -28.92
C TYR A 15 -31.22 11.22 -28.79
N LEU A 16 -31.85 10.08 -29.08
CA LEU A 16 -31.28 8.74 -29.01
C LEU A 16 -30.87 8.20 -30.37
N THR A 17 -31.66 8.45 -31.40
CA THR A 17 -31.51 7.87 -32.73
C THR A 17 -31.17 8.88 -33.82
N GLY A 18 -31.15 10.19 -33.50
CA GLY A 18 -30.73 11.24 -34.41
C GLY A 18 -29.20 11.24 -34.60
N ASN A 19 -28.74 11.26 -35.86
CA ASN A 19 -27.30 11.21 -36.21
C ASN A 19 -26.56 10.06 -35.49
N PRO A 20 -26.89 8.80 -35.76
CA PRO A 20 -26.31 7.68 -35.04
C PRO A 20 -24.81 7.56 -35.29
N GLN A 21 -24.04 7.39 -34.22
CA GLN A 21 -22.59 7.22 -34.29
C GLN A 21 -22.19 5.74 -34.39
N ILE A 22 -23.04 4.85 -33.95
CA ILE A 22 -22.79 3.40 -33.96
C ILE A 22 -23.95 2.64 -34.60
N THR A 23 -23.63 1.50 -35.21
CA THR A 23 -24.61 0.48 -35.55
C THR A 23 -24.19 -0.83 -34.90
N PHE A 24 -25.16 -1.56 -34.32
CA PHE A 24 -24.90 -2.85 -33.69
C PHE A 24 -24.75 -4.02 -34.68
N PHE A 25 -25.01 -3.79 -35.96
CA PHE A 25 -25.07 -4.84 -36.99
C PHE A 25 -23.86 -4.80 -37.92
N LYS A 26 -22.85 -4.00 -37.60
CA LYS A 26 -21.58 -3.96 -38.33
C LYS A 26 -20.46 -3.76 -37.35
N VAL A 27 -19.54 -4.70 -37.31
CA VAL A 27 -18.34 -4.60 -36.50
C VAL A 27 -17.37 -3.62 -37.13
N VAL A 28 -16.93 -2.64 -36.34
CA VAL A 28 -15.88 -1.70 -36.74
C VAL A 28 -14.60 -2.05 -36.01
N TYR A 29 -13.54 -2.31 -36.77
CA TYR A 29 -12.21 -2.59 -36.24
C TYR A 29 -11.39 -1.31 -36.21
N ARG A 30 -10.75 -1.05 -35.05
CA ARG A 30 -9.77 0.01 -34.93
C ARG A 30 -8.40 -0.55 -35.28
N ARG A 31 -7.71 0.08 -36.22
CA ARG A 31 -6.34 -0.27 -36.58
C ARG A 31 -5.39 0.34 -35.57
N HIS A 32 -4.32 -0.38 -35.24
CA HIS A 32 -3.28 0.08 -34.31
C HIS A 32 -1.91 0.06 -34.98
N THR A 33 -0.94 0.76 -34.37
CA THR A 33 0.46 0.72 -34.76
C THR A 33 1.06 -0.65 -34.46
N ASN A 34 2.03 -1.07 -35.25
CA ASN A 34 2.76 -2.32 -35.02
C ASN A 34 3.82 -2.10 -33.92
N PHE A 35 3.79 -2.90 -32.87
CA PHE A 35 4.76 -2.88 -31.78
C PHE A 35 4.91 -4.26 -31.15
N SER A 36 5.99 -4.44 -30.40
CA SER A 36 6.19 -5.62 -29.54
C SER A 36 6.71 -5.21 -28.18
N MET A 37 6.54 -6.06 -27.19
CA MET A 37 6.98 -5.81 -25.82
C MET A 37 7.80 -6.99 -25.31
N GLU A 38 8.83 -6.68 -24.54
CA GLU A 38 9.69 -7.67 -23.88
C GLU A 38 10.10 -7.16 -22.50
N SER A 39 10.09 -8.05 -21.51
CA SER A 39 10.58 -7.75 -20.16
C SER A 39 12.05 -8.18 -20.05
N ILE A 40 12.92 -7.24 -19.75
CA ILE A 40 14.36 -7.47 -19.67
C ILE A 40 14.87 -7.13 -18.27
N GLU A 41 15.68 -8.03 -17.71
CA GLU A 41 16.33 -7.83 -16.43
C GLU A 41 17.40 -6.73 -16.52
N GLN A 42 17.37 -5.83 -15.52
CA GLN A 42 18.40 -4.82 -15.32
C GLN A 42 19.06 -5.05 -13.96
N THR A 43 20.38 -5.04 -13.95
CA THR A 43 21.16 -5.20 -12.71
C THR A 43 21.48 -3.86 -12.09
N PHE A 44 21.63 -3.84 -10.77
CA PHE A 44 22.03 -2.65 -10.03
C PHE A 44 23.53 -2.40 -10.13
N ASN A 45 23.92 -1.14 -10.13
CA ASN A 45 25.28 -0.72 -9.90
C ASN A 45 25.58 -0.82 -8.40
N GLY A 46 26.37 -1.80 -8.03
CA GLY A 46 26.64 -2.18 -6.65
C GLY A 46 25.80 -3.39 -6.20
N THR A 47 26.01 -3.82 -4.98
CA THR A 47 25.31 -4.97 -4.40
C THR A 47 24.03 -4.49 -3.71
N PRO A 48 22.85 -4.88 -4.20
CA PRO A 48 21.59 -4.57 -3.53
C PRO A 48 21.47 -5.39 -2.25
N ASP A 49 21.20 -4.72 -1.14
CA ASP A 49 21.02 -5.37 0.15
C ASP A 49 20.23 -4.45 1.09
N PHE A 50 19.81 -4.99 2.22
CA PHE A 50 19.16 -4.22 3.27
C PHE A 50 20.01 -3.01 3.69
N GLY A 51 19.35 -1.88 3.91
CA GLY A 51 19.98 -0.64 4.36
C GLY A 51 20.87 0.07 3.33
N ARG A 52 20.89 -0.41 2.10
CA ARG A 52 21.72 0.18 1.04
C ARG A 52 20.91 1.00 0.05
N LYS A 53 21.57 2.03 -0.48
CA LYS A 53 21.08 2.77 -1.65
C LYS A 53 21.80 2.23 -2.89
N VAL A 54 21.02 1.85 -3.89
CA VAL A 54 21.52 1.32 -5.16
C VAL A 54 20.93 2.09 -6.32
N VAL A 55 21.68 2.11 -7.41
CA VAL A 55 21.32 2.79 -8.66
C VAL A 55 21.24 1.77 -9.78
N CYS A 56 20.19 1.83 -10.57
CA CYS A 56 20.07 1.07 -11.80
C CYS A 56 20.03 2.04 -12.98
N THR A 57 21.02 1.97 -13.87
CA THR A 57 20.98 2.67 -15.14
C THR A 57 20.21 1.82 -16.14
N ILE A 58 19.14 2.36 -16.69
CA ILE A 58 18.30 1.63 -17.65
C ILE A 58 19.05 1.53 -18.99
N SER A 59 19.29 0.30 -19.44
CA SER A 59 19.93 0.03 -20.72
C SER A 59 18.99 0.38 -21.89
N ARG A 60 19.56 0.81 -23.00
CA ARG A 60 18.79 1.17 -24.22
C ARG A 60 18.55 -0.05 -25.10
N ASN A 61 17.89 -1.06 -24.57
CA ASN A 61 17.59 -2.30 -25.30
C ASN A 61 16.37 -2.15 -26.22
N GLY A 62 15.47 -1.22 -25.92
CA GLY A 62 14.25 -0.97 -26.68
C GLY A 62 14.02 0.52 -26.93
N ASP A 63 12.94 0.83 -27.63
CA ASP A 63 12.62 2.20 -28.02
C ASP A 63 11.92 2.99 -26.91
N LEU A 64 10.99 2.35 -26.20
CA LEU A 64 10.25 2.93 -25.09
C LEU A 64 10.36 2.01 -23.87
N ILE A 65 10.19 2.58 -22.68
CA ILE A 65 10.00 1.80 -21.43
C ILE A 65 8.62 2.07 -20.87
N HIS A 66 8.00 1.01 -20.36
CA HIS A 66 6.67 1.07 -19.78
C HIS A 66 6.70 0.63 -18.33
N ARG A 67 6.38 -0.60 -18.03
CA ARG A 67 6.30 -1.09 -16.66
C ARG A 67 7.67 -1.44 -16.13
N ILE A 68 7.87 -1.16 -14.84
CA ILE A 68 9.06 -1.57 -14.09
C ILE A 68 8.59 -2.25 -12.82
N TYR A 69 9.17 -3.39 -12.49
CA TYR A 69 8.99 -4.01 -11.20
C TYR A 69 10.32 -4.46 -10.61
N LEU A 70 10.40 -4.40 -9.30
CA LEU A 70 11.53 -4.88 -8.52
C LEU A 70 11.28 -6.34 -8.15
N GLN A 71 12.17 -7.22 -8.55
CA GLN A 71 12.17 -8.62 -8.11
C GLN A 71 13.20 -8.79 -7.01
N VAL A 72 12.75 -9.22 -5.85
CA VAL A 72 13.60 -9.44 -4.67
C VAL A 72 13.37 -10.84 -4.15
N GLU A 73 14.44 -11.50 -3.82
CA GLU A 73 14.41 -12.80 -3.19
C GLU A 73 14.79 -12.68 -1.71
N LEU A 74 13.78 -12.87 -0.83
CA LEU A 74 14.00 -12.91 0.60
C LEU A 74 14.69 -14.20 0.99
N PRO A 75 15.67 -14.15 1.92
CA PRO A 75 16.36 -15.35 2.39
C PRO A 75 15.41 -16.28 3.17
N GLY A 76 15.72 -17.56 3.17
CA GLY A 76 15.17 -18.49 4.13
C GLY A 76 15.74 -18.19 5.52
N VAL A 77 14.89 -18.05 6.51
CA VAL A 77 15.30 -17.66 7.87
C VAL A 77 14.97 -18.76 8.86
N LYS A 78 15.98 -19.16 9.61
CA LYS A 78 15.81 -20.06 10.75
C LYS A 78 15.71 -19.23 12.03
N ALA A 79 14.63 -19.39 12.77
CA ALA A 79 14.48 -18.73 14.06
C ALA A 79 15.53 -19.29 15.06
N ASP A 80 16.09 -18.41 15.88
CA ASP A 80 16.97 -18.82 16.95
C ASP A 80 16.19 -19.55 18.06
N ALA A 81 16.89 -20.32 18.87
CA ALA A 81 16.25 -21.04 19.97
C ALA A 81 15.52 -20.06 20.93
N ASN A 82 14.26 -20.37 21.22
CA ASN A 82 13.38 -19.55 22.08
C ASN A 82 13.09 -18.13 21.55
N ALA A 83 13.32 -17.90 20.26
CA ALA A 83 13.00 -16.64 19.63
C ALA A 83 11.89 -16.82 18.57
N TYR A 84 11.11 -15.77 18.38
CA TYR A 84 10.15 -15.69 17.30
C TYR A 84 10.71 -14.81 16.18
N PHE A 85 10.42 -15.21 14.94
CA PHE A 85 10.75 -14.44 13.74
C PHE A 85 9.55 -14.36 12.80
N ARG A 86 9.31 -13.18 12.24
CA ARG A 86 8.37 -12.98 11.14
C ARG A 86 8.86 -11.87 10.24
N TRP A 87 8.50 -11.89 8.97
CA TRP A 87 8.55 -10.70 8.15
C TRP A 87 7.36 -9.78 8.51
N VAL A 88 7.51 -8.48 8.32
CA VAL A 88 6.41 -7.54 8.55
C VAL A 88 5.33 -7.70 7.47
N ASN A 89 4.11 -7.25 7.78
CA ASN A 89 3.03 -7.19 6.80
C ASN A 89 3.45 -6.28 5.64
N TRP A 90 3.07 -6.63 4.42
CA TRP A 90 3.43 -5.89 3.21
C TRP A 90 4.95 -5.67 3.10
N VAL A 91 5.73 -6.70 3.35
CA VAL A 91 7.18 -6.61 3.41
C VAL A 91 7.81 -6.01 2.16
N GLY A 92 7.23 -6.24 0.98
CA GLY A 92 7.70 -5.64 -0.27
C GLY A 92 7.58 -4.12 -0.29
N HIS A 93 6.51 -3.56 0.24
CA HIS A 93 6.36 -2.12 0.38
C HIS A 93 7.27 -1.56 1.48
N THR A 94 7.42 -2.29 2.59
CA THR A 94 8.30 -1.89 3.69
C THR A 94 9.75 -1.88 3.26
N LEU A 95 10.17 -2.84 2.46
CA LEU A 95 11.56 -2.98 1.99
C LEU A 95 12.05 -1.74 1.24
N ILE A 96 11.17 -1.10 0.48
CA ILE A 96 11.49 0.12 -0.25
C ILE A 96 11.28 1.33 0.66
N LYS A 97 12.36 1.98 1.09
CA LYS A 97 12.28 3.24 1.83
C LYS A 97 11.86 4.36 0.90
N ASN A 98 12.55 4.48 -0.23
CA ASN A 98 12.16 5.35 -1.33
C ASN A 98 12.68 4.83 -2.67
N VAL A 99 12.06 5.28 -3.75
CA VAL A 99 12.46 5.03 -5.12
C VAL A 99 12.32 6.30 -5.93
N GLU A 100 13.36 6.63 -6.69
CA GLU A 100 13.44 7.85 -7.50
C GLU A 100 13.68 7.49 -8.95
N VAL A 101 13.07 8.26 -9.86
CA VAL A 101 13.43 8.27 -11.27
C VAL A 101 14.19 9.54 -11.59
N GLU A 102 15.32 9.38 -12.25
CA GLU A 102 16.23 10.46 -12.62
C GLU A 102 16.50 10.40 -14.12
N ILE A 103 16.41 11.54 -14.77
CA ILE A 103 16.72 11.70 -16.19
C ILE A 103 17.80 12.77 -16.31
N GLY A 104 18.95 12.39 -16.88
CA GLY A 104 20.06 13.32 -17.10
C GLY A 104 20.56 14.02 -15.83
N GLY A 105 20.52 13.36 -14.68
CA GLY A 105 20.94 13.94 -13.40
C GLY A 105 19.86 14.74 -12.68
N GLN A 106 18.70 14.96 -13.30
CA GLN A 106 17.56 15.62 -12.67
C GLN A 106 16.57 14.58 -12.14
N ARG A 107 16.24 14.67 -10.85
CA ARG A 107 15.16 13.87 -10.26
C ARG A 107 13.82 14.36 -10.79
N ILE A 108 13.07 13.44 -11.41
CA ILE A 108 11.75 13.77 -11.98
C ILE A 108 10.65 13.44 -10.98
N ASP A 109 10.70 12.26 -10.35
CA ASP A 109 9.69 11.85 -9.38
C ASP A 109 10.33 10.98 -8.29
N LYS A 110 9.70 10.98 -7.12
CA LYS A 110 10.11 10.19 -5.97
C LYS A 110 8.90 9.58 -5.30
N HIS A 111 8.93 8.27 -5.11
CA HIS A 111 7.92 7.53 -4.38
C HIS A 111 8.52 6.91 -3.11
N TYR A 112 7.64 6.63 -2.16
CA TYR A 112 7.98 6.02 -0.87
C TYR A 112 7.25 4.69 -0.73
N GLY A 113 7.71 3.82 0.14
CA GLY A 113 7.01 2.56 0.42
C GLY A 113 5.59 2.79 0.93
N ASP A 114 5.40 3.80 1.77
CA ASP A 114 4.08 4.21 2.26
C ASP A 114 3.16 4.63 1.10
N TRP A 115 3.69 5.37 0.14
CA TRP A 115 2.92 5.77 -1.03
C TRP A 115 2.52 4.59 -1.91
N LEU A 116 3.41 3.63 -2.12
CA LEU A 116 3.09 2.41 -2.87
C LEU A 116 1.94 1.65 -2.21
N HIS A 117 1.95 1.56 -0.89
CA HIS A 117 0.89 0.93 -0.13
C HIS A 117 -0.43 1.70 -0.22
N ILE A 118 -0.41 3.01 0.00
CA ILE A 118 -1.59 3.88 -0.06
C ILE A 118 -2.21 3.82 -1.47
N TRP A 119 -1.40 3.89 -2.51
CA TRP A 119 -1.86 3.81 -3.88
C TRP A 119 -2.51 2.46 -4.19
N ASN A 120 -1.93 1.36 -3.72
CA ASN A 120 -2.53 0.05 -3.84
C ASN A 120 -3.89 -0.03 -3.14
N GLU A 121 -4.00 0.49 -1.93
CA GLU A 121 -5.26 0.50 -1.17
C GLU A 121 -6.37 1.28 -1.88
N LEU A 122 -6.04 2.37 -2.57
CA LEU A 122 -7.00 3.22 -3.26
C LEU A 122 -7.38 2.73 -4.66
N THR A 123 -6.44 2.14 -5.39
CA THR A 123 -6.57 1.95 -6.84
C THR A 123 -6.62 0.50 -7.29
N GLN A 124 -6.24 -0.47 -6.45
CA GLN A 124 -6.21 -1.85 -6.88
C GLN A 124 -7.60 -2.44 -7.03
N THR A 125 -7.88 -3.01 -8.20
CA THR A 125 -9.17 -3.65 -8.47
C THR A 125 -9.36 -4.89 -7.60
N ALA A 126 -10.59 -5.17 -7.18
CA ALA A 126 -10.92 -6.28 -6.28
C ALA A 126 -10.39 -7.64 -6.79
N GLY A 127 -10.47 -7.90 -8.09
CA GLY A 127 -9.98 -9.15 -8.68
C GLY A 127 -8.47 -9.33 -8.66
N LYS A 128 -7.70 -8.27 -8.42
CA LYS A 128 -6.23 -8.31 -8.36
C LYS A 128 -5.66 -8.20 -6.95
N GLN A 129 -6.47 -7.85 -5.96
CA GLN A 129 -5.99 -7.58 -4.60
C GLN A 129 -5.27 -8.78 -3.98
N ALA A 130 -5.85 -9.96 -4.04
CA ALA A 130 -5.23 -11.18 -3.49
C ALA A 130 -3.92 -11.54 -4.20
N GLY A 131 -3.90 -11.44 -5.54
CA GLY A 131 -2.69 -11.67 -6.32
C GLY A 131 -1.60 -10.64 -6.03
N TYR A 132 -1.96 -9.38 -5.88
CA TYR A 132 -1.02 -8.32 -5.54
C TYR A 132 -0.46 -8.52 -4.12
N ALA A 133 -1.27 -8.88 -3.15
CA ALA A 133 -0.82 -9.20 -1.80
C ALA A 133 0.22 -10.34 -1.81
N SER A 134 -0.01 -11.36 -2.63
CA SER A 134 0.97 -12.44 -2.84
C SER A 134 2.27 -11.95 -3.50
N MET A 135 2.18 -11.03 -4.46
CA MET A 135 3.36 -10.46 -5.12
C MET A 135 4.26 -9.68 -4.16
N VAL A 136 3.67 -8.88 -3.29
CA VAL A 136 4.41 -8.02 -2.34
C VAL A 136 4.65 -8.65 -0.97
N GLY A 137 4.25 -9.89 -0.79
CA GLY A 137 4.59 -10.67 0.41
C GLY A 137 3.64 -10.49 1.59
N ASN A 138 2.43 -9.98 1.38
CA ASN A 138 1.41 -9.96 2.42
C ASN A 138 0.64 -11.29 2.46
N VAL A 139 1.35 -12.34 2.80
CA VAL A 139 0.84 -13.71 2.89
C VAL A 139 1.21 -14.32 4.24
N ASP A 140 0.32 -15.17 4.75
CA ASP A 140 0.44 -15.76 6.07
C ASP A 140 1.79 -16.40 6.35
N ARG A 141 2.30 -17.14 5.39
CA ARG A 141 3.60 -17.83 5.54
C ARG A 141 4.79 -16.88 5.77
N LEU A 142 4.65 -15.58 5.55
CA LEU A 142 5.71 -14.58 5.75
C LEU A 142 5.48 -13.75 7.02
N PHE A 143 4.26 -13.35 7.30
CA PHE A 143 3.99 -12.47 8.43
C PHE A 143 3.56 -13.21 9.71
N ARG A 144 3.20 -14.50 9.65
CA ARG A 144 3.00 -15.30 10.88
C ARG A 144 4.32 -15.62 11.55
N PRO A 145 4.43 -15.46 12.87
CA PRO A 145 5.65 -15.78 13.58
C PRO A 145 6.00 -17.26 13.51
N VAL A 146 7.26 -17.56 13.25
CA VAL A 146 7.84 -18.90 13.38
C VAL A 146 8.74 -18.94 14.62
N SER A 147 8.79 -20.08 15.30
CA SER A 147 9.63 -20.27 16.48
C SER A 147 10.35 -21.61 16.43
N ALA A 148 11.60 -21.65 16.84
CA ALA A 148 12.35 -22.88 16.96
C ALA A 148 11.80 -23.81 18.07
N ALA A 149 11.11 -23.25 19.07
CA ALA A 149 10.55 -24.02 20.19
C ALA A 149 9.35 -24.88 19.77
N THR A 150 8.60 -24.48 18.75
CA THR A 150 7.47 -25.28 18.21
C THR A 150 7.95 -26.55 17.50
N ALA A 151 9.21 -26.59 17.06
CA ALA A 151 9.79 -27.79 16.46
C ALA A 151 10.28 -28.82 17.46
N ALA A 152 10.48 -28.44 18.73
CA ALA A 152 11.06 -29.31 19.77
C ALA A 152 10.05 -29.90 20.76
N GLY A 153 8.87 -29.34 20.88
CA GLY A 153 7.80 -29.84 21.73
C GLY A 153 6.80 -30.60 20.88
N GLY A 154 6.93 -31.91 20.84
CA GLY A 154 6.04 -32.80 20.09
C GLY A 154 4.57 -32.65 20.49
N ASN A 155 3.96 -31.57 20.17
CA ASN A 155 2.52 -31.43 20.17
C ASN A 155 2.03 -31.91 18.80
N THR A 156 1.53 -33.12 18.79
CA THR A 156 0.94 -33.78 17.63
C THR A 156 -0.50 -33.29 17.39
N GLY A 157 -0.80 -32.05 17.75
CA GLY A 157 -2.07 -31.42 17.48
C GLY A 157 -2.22 -31.13 15.97
N THR A 158 -3.31 -31.57 15.42
CA THR A 158 -3.68 -31.41 14.00
C THR A 158 -4.21 -30.00 13.67
N SER A 159 -3.66 -28.96 14.28
CA SER A 159 -4.09 -27.59 13.98
C SER A 159 -3.50 -27.13 12.66
N PRO A 160 -4.27 -26.42 11.82
CA PRO A 160 -3.79 -25.87 10.54
C PRO A 160 -2.56 -24.95 10.67
N GLN A 161 -2.29 -24.44 11.87
CA GLN A 161 -1.12 -23.66 12.20
C GLN A 161 0.18 -24.46 12.18
N GLU A 162 0.14 -25.77 12.46
CA GLU A 162 1.32 -26.64 12.44
C GLU A 162 1.81 -26.94 11.02
N VAL A 163 0.92 -26.89 10.02
CA VAL A 163 1.30 -27.14 8.62
C VAL A 163 2.09 -25.97 8.03
N ALA A 164 1.92 -24.74 8.55
CA ALA A 164 2.69 -23.58 8.14
C ALA A 164 4.03 -23.42 8.89
N ALA A 165 4.13 -24.01 10.07
CA ALA A 165 5.35 -23.98 10.90
C ALA A 165 6.19 -25.23 10.68
N VAL A 166 6.62 -25.48 9.45
CA VAL A 166 7.64 -26.49 9.20
C VAL A 166 8.91 -26.04 9.93
N ALA A 167 9.06 -26.58 11.17
CA ALA A 167 10.32 -26.59 11.89
C ALA A 167 10.99 -25.22 12.08
N GLY A 168 10.25 -24.17 12.45
CA GLY A 168 10.87 -22.87 12.77
C GLY A 168 11.65 -22.20 11.63
N VAL A 169 11.38 -22.58 10.40
CA VAL A 169 12.06 -22.04 9.20
C VAL A 169 11.09 -21.25 8.35
N MET A 170 11.37 -19.99 8.18
CA MET A 170 10.70 -19.14 7.18
C MET A 170 11.22 -19.49 5.79
N PRO A 171 10.39 -19.82 4.82
CA PRO A 171 10.86 -20.22 3.50
C PRO A 171 11.47 -19.06 2.71
N LYS A 172 12.43 -19.35 1.87
CA LYS A 172 12.92 -18.45 0.84
C LYS A 172 11.77 -18.06 -0.10
N THR A 173 11.59 -16.78 -0.35
CA THR A 173 10.43 -16.28 -1.10
C THR A 173 10.84 -15.15 -2.06
N THR A 174 10.36 -15.24 -3.29
CA THR A 174 10.55 -14.18 -4.28
C THR A 174 9.37 -13.21 -4.24
N LEU A 175 9.67 -11.92 -4.19
CA LEU A 175 8.70 -10.84 -4.23
C LEU A 175 8.79 -10.11 -5.58
N PHE A 176 7.64 -9.62 -6.04
CA PHE A 176 7.51 -8.80 -7.24
C PHE A 176 6.82 -7.50 -6.87
N ILE A 177 7.56 -6.39 -6.86
CA ILE A 177 7.07 -5.10 -6.37
C ILE A 177 6.98 -4.15 -7.57
N PRO A 178 5.76 -3.88 -8.11
CA PRO A 178 5.60 -2.98 -9.23
C PRO A 178 5.81 -1.53 -8.79
N LEU A 179 6.51 -0.76 -9.61
CA LEU A 179 6.68 0.68 -9.42
C LEU A 179 5.51 1.43 -10.08
N GLN A 180 5.15 2.58 -9.51
CA GLN A 180 3.93 3.33 -9.86
C GLN A 180 4.22 4.72 -10.47
N PHE A 181 5.31 4.87 -11.20
CA PHE A 181 5.61 6.11 -11.91
C PHE A 181 4.60 6.37 -13.05
N TRP A 182 4.53 7.60 -13.54
CA TRP A 182 3.57 7.99 -14.58
C TRP A 182 3.63 7.10 -15.82
N PHE A 183 4.82 6.73 -16.28
CA PHE A 183 5.02 5.90 -17.45
C PHE A 183 4.71 4.40 -17.20
N CYS A 184 4.67 3.98 -15.94
CA CYS A 184 4.32 2.60 -15.56
C CYS A 184 2.80 2.38 -15.57
N ARG A 185 2.02 3.44 -15.37
CA ARG A 185 0.55 3.35 -15.23
C ARG A 185 -0.19 3.40 -16.55
N ASN A 186 0.31 4.17 -17.50
CA ASN A 186 -0.35 4.40 -18.80
C ASN A 186 0.63 4.13 -19.94
N PRO A 187 0.33 3.20 -20.88
CA PRO A 187 1.20 2.93 -22.01
C PRO A 187 1.36 4.12 -22.96
N GLY A 188 0.37 5.03 -23.02
CA GLY A 188 0.48 6.27 -23.77
C GLY A 188 1.49 7.27 -23.22
N LEU A 189 1.99 7.06 -22.02
CA LEU A 189 3.03 7.85 -21.36
C LEU A 189 4.36 7.10 -21.26
N ALA A 190 4.53 6.01 -22.00
CA ALA A 190 5.77 5.26 -22.03
C ALA A 190 6.95 6.20 -22.31
N LEU A 191 8.02 6.09 -21.53
CA LEU A 191 9.18 6.98 -21.61
C LEU A 191 10.03 6.65 -22.85
N PRO A 192 10.19 7.58 -23.80
CA PRO A 192 10.89 7.32 -25.05
C PRO A 192 12.42 7.38 -24.85
N LEU A 193 13.07 6.23 -24.68
CA LEU A 193 14.53 6.15 -24.60
C LEU A 193 15.19 6.58 -25.91
N ILE A 194 14.54 6.33 -27.03
CA ILE A 194 15.05 6.69 -28.35
C ILE A 194 15.17 8.21 -28.52
N ALA A 195 14.31 8.99 -27.86
CA ALA A 195 14.36 10.45 -27.86
C ALA A 195 15.37 11.02 -26.85
N LEU A 196 15.78 10.24 -25.85
CA LEU A 196 16.73 10.64 -24.80
C LEU A 196 18.16 10.22 -25.15
N GLN A 197 18.69 10.72 -26.25
CA GLN A 197 19.99 10.28 -26.77
C GLN A 197 21.17 10.68 -25.87
N TYR A 198 21.10 11.84 -25.23
CA TYR A 198 22.17 12.41 -24.41
C TYR A 198 21.93 12.30 -22.90
N HIS A 199 20.76 11.86 -22.50
CA HIS A 199 20.41 11.67 -21.09
C HIS A 199 20.16 10.20 -20.76
N GLU A 200 20.70 9.76 -19.65
CA GLU A 200 20.42 8.44 -19.13
C GLU A 200 19.24 8.46 -18.15
N VAL A 201 18.45 7.42 -18.18
CA VAL A 201 17.40 7.18 -17.19
C VAL A 201 17.95 6.27 -16.10
N LYS A 202 17.86 6.72 -14.87
CA LYS A 202 18.31 5.97 -13.69
C LYS A 202 17.16 5.78 -12.72
N ILE A 203 17.11 4.60 -12.12
CA ILE A 203 16.21 4.29 -11.00
C ILE A 203 17.08 4.12 -9.76
N ASN A 204 16.88 4.99 -8.79
CA ASN A 204 17.56 4.95 -7.50
C ASN A 204 16.64 4.33 -6.47
N ILE A 205 17.07 3.28 -5.79
CA ILE A 205 16.29 2.63 -4.74
C ILE A 205 17.09 2.65 -3.45
N GLU A 206 16.45 3.07 -2.37
CA GLU A 206 16.98 2.95 -1.02
C GLU A 206 16.19 1.89 -0.26
N PHE A 207 16.86 0.85 0.17
CA PHE A 207 16.28 -0.23 0.95
C PHE A 207 16.28 0.10 2.44
N ARG A 208 15.24 -0.32 3.15
CA ARG A 208 15.21 -0.26 4.61
C ARG A 208 16.15 -1.31 5.20
N SER A 209 16.53 -1.13 6.46
CA SER A 209 17.33 -2.10 7.19
C SER A 209 16.57 -3.43 7.36
N ALA A 210 17.29 -4.53 7.50
CA ALA A 210 16.70 -5.82 7.82
C ALA A 210 15.89 -5.76 9.11
N ALA A 211 16.41 -5.01 10.08
CA ALA A 211 15.74 -4.76 11.34
C ALA A 211 14.38 -4.09 11.19
N ASP A 212 14.13 -3.26 10.19
CA ASP A 212 12.85 -2.61 9.91
C ASP A 212 11.86 -3.52 9.19
N CYS A 213 12.36 -4.56 8.52
CA CYS A 213 11.57 -5.47 7.70
C CYS A 213 11.10 -6.73 8.43
N CYS A 214 11.53 -6.95 9.68
CA CYS A 214 11.17 -8.14 10.43
C CYS A 214 10.79 -7.83 11.88
N GLY A 215 10.01 -8.70 12.49
CA GLY A 215 9.70 -8.72 13.92
C GLY A 215 10.37 -9.90 14.60
N THR A 216 11.06 -9.64 15.73
CA THR A 216 11.75 -10.67 16.50
C THR A 216 11.48 -10.47 17.99
N SER A 217 11.35 -11.54 18.75
CA SER A 217 11.10 -11.47 20.18
C SER A 217 12.27 -10.87 21.00
N GLY A 218 13.48 -10.95 20.48
CA GLY A 218 14.70 -10.43 21.15
C GLY A 218 15.18 -9.09 20.59
N GLY A 219 14.54 -8.54 19.55
CA GLY A 219 15.02 -7.34 18.85
C GLY A 219 16.30 -7.54 18.03
N VAL A 220 16.84 -8.77 18.02
CA VAL A 220 18.05 -9.11 17.24
C VAL A 220 17.62 -9.81 15.96
N VAL A 221 18.09 -9.31 14.84
CA VAL A 221 17.85 -9.92 13.51
C VAL A 221 18.69 -11.19 13.40
N PRO A 222 18.11 -12.35 13.07
CA PRO A 222 18.85 -13.55 12.83
C PRO A 222 19.91 -13.36 11.72
N SER A 223 21.07 -13.97 11.85
CA SER A 223 22.15 -13.83 10.86
C SER A 223 21.75 -14.25 9.46
N THR A 224 20.80 -15.19 9.35
CA THR A 224 20.23 -15.66 8.08
C THR A 224 19.28 -14.65 7.43
N ALA A 225 18.77 -13.66 8.18
CA ALA A 225 17.87 -12.63 7.69
C ALA A 225 18.56 -11.29 7.34
N ASN A 226 19.88 -11.19 7.53
CA ASN A 226 20.61 -9.93 7.41
C ASN A 226 20.91 -9.48 5.98
N SER A 227 20.77 -10.37 5.00
CA SER A 227 21.05 -10.07 3.59
C SER A 227 19.97 -10.61 2.67
N LEU A 228 19.69 -9.86 1.61
CA LEU A 228 18.85 -10.34 0.51
C LEU A 228 19.56 -11.43 -0.28
N SER A 229 18.82 -12.44 -0.74
CA SER A 229 19.40 -13.47 -1.60
C SER A 229 19.75 -12.93 -2.98
N SER A 230 18.85 -12.12 -3.55
CA SER A 230 19.06 -11.41 -4.81
C SER A 230 18.06 -10.27 -4.94
N ALA A 231 18.40 -9.26 -5.75
CA ALA A 231 17.48 -8.23 -6.17
C ALA A 231 17.86 -7.71 -7.56
N SER A 232 16.88 -7.53 -8.42
CA SER A 232 17.04 -6.98 -9.76
C SER A 232 15.78 -6.22 -10.19
N LEU A 233 15.93 -5.34 -11.17
CA LEU A 233 14.81 -4.64 -11.81
C LEU A 233 14.46 -5.34 -13.12
N TYR A 234 13.19 -5.51 -13.38
CA TYR A 234 12.67 -5.93 -14.68
C TYR A 234 11.95 -4.76 -15.32
N VAL A 235 12.32 -4.45 -16.55
CA VAL A 235 11.79 -3.34 -17.32
C VAL A 235 11.11 -3.87 -18.57
N ASP A 236 9.87 -3.47 -18.79
CA ASP A 236 9.13 -3.78 -20.00
C ASP A 236 9.52 -2.78 -21.08
N TYR A 237 10.23 -3.25 -22.10
CA TYR A 237 10.59 -2.47 -23.27
C TYR A 237 9.55 -2.62 -24.36
N ILE A 238 9.29 -1.51 -25.06
CA ILE A 238 8.44 -1.48 -26.24
C ILE A 238 9.33 -1.24 -27.45
N TYR A 239 9.20 -2.13 -28.44
CA TYR A 239 9.85 -1.99 -29.74
C TYR A 239 8.85 -1.48 -30.75
N LEU A 240 9.23 -0.44 -31.48
CA LEU A 240 8.39 0.24 -32.45
C LEU A 240 8.80 -0.13 -33.88
N ASP A 241 7.88 0.03 -34.81
CA ASP A 241 8.14 -0.04 -36.25
C ASP A 241 9.01 1.15 -36.70
N THR A 242 9.67 1.01 -37.85
CA THR A 242 10.64 1.97 -38.38
C THR A 242 10.08 3.39 -38.49
N ASP A 243 8.84 3.53 -38.95
CA ASP A 243 8.21 4.85 -39.13
C ASP A 243 7.93 5.53 -37.78
N GLU A 244 7.45 4.78 -36.79
CA GLU A 244 7.22 5.29 -35.44
C GLU A 244 8.54 5.62 -34.73
N ARG A 245 9.58 4.79 -34.88
CA ARG A 245 10.92 5.06 -34.32
C ARG A 245 11.48 6.36 -34.85
N ARG A 246 11.40 6.61 -36.15
CA ARG A 246 11.85 7.85 -36.78
C ARG A 246 11.11 9.05 -36.22
N ARG A 247 9.80 8.94 -36.08
CA ARG A 247 8.96 9.99 -35.52
C ARG A 247 9.35 10.33 -34.09
N PHE A 248 9.50 9.32 -33.22
CA PHE A 248 9.91 9.53 -31.83
C PHE A 248 11.33 10.11 -31.69
N ALA A 249 12.24 9.74 -32.58
CA ALA A 249 13.62 10.20 -32.52
C ALA A 249 13.80 11.66 -33.02
N GLN A 250 12.96 12.12 -33.93
CA GLN A 250 13.14 13.43 -34.62
C GLN A 250 12.29 14.55 -34.04
N VAL A 251 11.13 14.24 -33.47
CA VAL A 251 10.18 15.25 -32.98
C VAL A 251 10.45 15.57 -31.53
N SER A 252 10.30 16.84 -31.16
CA SER A 252 10.26 17.25 -29.75
C SER A 252 8.98 16.74 -29.08
N HIS A 253 9.10 16.27 -27.84
CA HIS A 253 7.98 15.72 -27.09
C HIS A 253 7.70 16.54 -25.83
N GLU A 254 6.43 16.73 -25.55
CA GLU A 254 5.95 17.27 -24.29
C GLU A 254 4.93 16.27 -23.71
N TYR A 255 5.22 15.76 -22.51
CA TYR A 255 4.33 14.85 -21.79
C TYR A 255 3.77 15.54 -20.57
N LEU A 256 2.46 15.51 -20.43
CA LEU A 256 1.81 15.82 -19.16
C LEU A 256 2.04 14.64 -18.23
N ILE A 257 2.83 14.83 -17.19
CA ILE A 257 3.17 13.79 -16.24
C ILE A 257 2.52 14.03 -14.89
N GLU A 258 2.38 12.99 -14.13
CA GLU A 258 1.93 13.04 -12.73
C GLU A 258 3.12 12.82 -11.81
N GLN A 259 3.20 13.61 -10.77
CA GLN A 259 4.24 13.54 -9.76
C GLN A 259 3.63 13.45 -8.37
N LEU A 260 4.37 12.90 -7.44
CA LEU A 260 4.07 12.91 -6.01
C LEU A 260 4.84 14.02 -5.31
N GLN A 261 4.16 14.81 -4.50
CA GLN A 261 4.79 15.75 -3.59
C GLN A 261 4.57 15.29 -2.14
N PHE A 262 5.64 15.32 -1.38
CA PHE A 262 5.66 15.03 0.04
C PHE A 262 6.66 15.95 0.72
N THR A 263 6.21 16.72 1.69
CA THR A 263 7.03 17.75 2.35
C THR A 263 7.77 17.26 3.59
N GLY A 264 7.51 16.04 4.03
CA GLY A 264 8.12 15.44 5.21
C GLY A 264 7.09 15.11 6.29
N ASP A 265 7.59 14.53 7.38
CA ASP A 265 6.80 14.15 8.54
C ASP A 265 6.60 15.38 9.45
N GLU A 266 5.35 15.64 9.84
CA GLU A 266 5.01 16.65 10.83
C GLU A 266 4.67 15.97 12.16
N SER A 267 5.48 16.22 13.19
CA SER A 267 5.27 15.64 14.53
C SER A 267 4.07 16.24 15.22
N VAL A 268 3.21 15.41 15.77
CA VAL A 268 1.99 15.80 16.47
C VAL A 268 1.90 15.15 17.84
N SER A 269 1.53 15.93 18.84
CA SER A 269 1.41 15.48 20.23
C SER A 269 0.21 16.07 20.96
N SER A 270 -0.70 16.69 20.23
CA SER A 270 -1.93 17.27 20.78
C SER A 270 -3.09 17.12 19.80
N SER A 271 -4.31 17.26 20.30
CA SER A 271 -5.52 17.05 19.52
C SER A 271 -5.70 18.03 18.36
N ASN A 272 -5.42 19.32 18.56
CA ASN A 272 -5.62 20.34 17.54
C ASN A 272 -4.31 20.63 16.81
N GLN A 273 -4.28 20.37 15.51
CA GLN A 273 -3.11 20.55 14.67
C GLN A 273 -3.40 21.44 13.46
N LYS A 274 -2.40 22.24 13.11
CA LYS A 274 -2.41 23.06 11.90
C LYS A 274 -1.20 22.72 11.06
N ILE A 275 -1.43 21.98 9.99
CA ILE A 275 -0.37 21.54 9.10
C ILE A 275 -0.29 22.49 7.92
N LYS A 276 0.85 23.18 7.77
CA LYS A 276 1.09 24.03 6.62
C LYS A 276 1.48 23.17 5.42
N LEU A 277 0.78 23.37 4.33
CA LEU A 277 1.01 22.64 3.08
C LEU A 277 1.87 23.51 2.16
N ASN A 278 3.07 23.04 1.85
CA ASN A 278 4.00 23.70 0.93
C ASN A 278 4.09 22.90 -0.39
N PHE A 279 2.99 22.88 -1.12
CA PHE A 279 2.91 22.21 -2.41
C PHE A 279 2.92 23.21 -3.56
N ASN A 280 3.36 22.74 -4.71
CA ASN A 280 3.39 23.49 -5.96
C ASN A 280 2.58 22.75 -7.02
N HIS A 281 2.43 23.39 -8.19
CA HIS A 281 1.79 22.84 -9.37
C HIS A 281 0.29 22.55 -9.21
N PRO A 282 -0.43 22.25 -10.30
CA PRO A 282 -1.82 21.84 -10.25
C PRO A 282 -1.97 20.50 -9.55
N CYS A 283 -2.57 20.51 -8.37
CA CYS A 283 -2.79 19.34 -7.53
C CYS A 283 -4.13 18.68 -7.85
N LYS A 284 -4.12 17.36 -8.04
CA LYS A 284 -5.33 16.56 -8.29
C LYS A 284 -6.05 16.22 -7.01
N GLU A 285 -5.31 15.78 -6.00
CA GLU A 285 -5.82 15.31 -4.72
C GLU A 285 -4.79 15.48 -3.60
N LEU A 286 -5.29 15.53 -2.39
CA LEU A 286 -4.50 15.44 -1.17
C LEU A 286 -4.86 14.15 -0.44
N ILE A 287 -3.83 13.48 0.04
CA ILE A 287 -3.96 12.27 0.85
C ILE A 287 -3.15 12.48 2.12
N TRP A 288 -3.75 12.24 3.27
CA TRP A 288 -3.02 12.35 4.54
C TRP A 288 -3.30 11.19 5.44
N VAL A 289 -2.28 10.84 6.19
CA VAL A 289 -2.28 9.77 7.17
C VAL A 289 -1.66 10.27 8.47
N VAL A 290 -2.13 9.75 9.58
CA VAL A 290 -1.56 9.99 10.90
C VAL A 290 -1.09 8.65 11.45
N GLN A 291 0.18 8.57 11.80
CA GLN A 291 0.80 7.36 12.32
C GLN A 291 1.38 7.62 13.69
N ARG A 292 0.98 6.85 14.68
CA ARG A 292 1.55 6.90 16.02
C ARG A 292 2.98 6.36 16.00
N ASP A 293 3.85 6.95 16.80
CA ASP A 293 5.25 6.53 16.88
C ASP A 293 5.40 5.14 17.51
N ASP A 294 4.52 4.78 18.42
CA ASP A 294 4.56 3.48 19.11
C ASP A 294 4.21 2.29 18.20
N VAL A 295 3.41 2.47 17.12
CA VAL A 295 3.11 1.38 16.18
C VAL A 295 4.33 0.96 15.35
N VAL A 296 5.27 1.87 15.12
CA VAL A 296 6.51 1.62 14.37
C VAL A 296 7.72 1.45 15.27
N ASN A 297 7.64 1.83 16.55
CA ASN A 297 8.74 1.74 17.48
C ASN A 297 9.09 0.28 17.77
N THR A 298 10.36 -0.02 17.71
CA THR A 298 10.89 -1.35 17.89
C THR A 298 11.28 -1.66 19.32
N ASN A 299 11.38 -0.63 20.15
CA ASN A 299 11.86 -0.73 21.53
C ASN A 299 10.73 -0.84 22.54
N ASP A 300 9.48 -0.60 22.15
CA ASP A 300 8.37 -0.72 23.06
C ASP A 300 8.08 -2.18 23.39
N THR A 301 8.27 -2.49 24.63
CA THR A 301 7.71 -3.65 25.28
C THR A 301 6.20 -3.42 25.38
N VAL A 302 5.45 -3.90 24.39
CA VAL A 302 4.02 -4.13 24.61
C VAL A 302 3.90 -4.91 25.91
N SER A 303 2.92 -4.62 26.72
CA SER A 303 2.73 -5.03 28.12
C SER A 303 2.98 -6.52 28.45
N ASN A 304 3.30 -7.34 27.46
CA ASN A 304 3.67 -8.76 27.59
C ASN A 304 5.13 -9.08 27.23
N GLY A 305 6.00 -8.08 27.07
CA GLY A 305 7.42 -8.32 26.73
C GLY A 305 7.68 -8.83 25.32
N SER A 306 6.65 -8.99 24.49
CA SER A 306 6.80 -9.52 23.13
C SER A 306 6.94 -8.38 22.13
N LYS A 307 8.12 -8.24 21.56
CA LYS A 307 8.43 -7.27 20.49
C LYS A 307 7.99 -7.74 19.10
N VAL A 308 7.27 -8.85 19.01
CA VAL A 308 6.85 -9.45 17.74
C VAL A 308 5.81 -8.60 17.02
N ASN A 309 5.03 -7.82 17.76
CA ASN A 309 3.91 -7.03 17.24
C ASN A 309 4.30 -5.61 16.81
N GLY A 310 5.54 -5.18 17.03
CA GLY A 310 6.02 -3.88 16.56
C GLY A 310 6.15 -3.78 15.04
N ARG A 311 6.49 -2.59 14.55
CA ARG A 311 6.77 -2.32 13.12
C ARG A 311 5.56 -2.48 12.21
N GLN A 312 4.45 -1.94 12.67
CA GLN A 312 3.21 -1.87 11.92
C GLN A 312 3.26 -0.65 10.97
N TRP A 313 4.10 -0.71 9.95
CA TRP A 313 4.41 0.42 9.07
C TRP A 313 3.21 1.02 8.35
N PHE A 314 2.14 0.24 8.17
CA PHE A 314 0.92 0.67 7.48
C PHE A 314 -0.29 0.68 8.40
N ASN A 315 -0.07 0.70 9.70
CA ASN A 315 -1.11 0.98 10.68
C ASN A 315 -1.25 2.49 10.86
N TYR A 316 -2.32 3.04 10.32
CA TYR A 316 -2.67 4.46 10.39
C TYR A 316 -3.87 4.70 11.31
N THR A 317 -4.08 3.80 12.25
CA THR A 317 -5.15 3.91 13.25
C THR A 317 -4.64 4.54 14.55
N ASP A 318 -5.57 4.86 15.43
CA ASP A 318 -5.27 5.46 16.73
C ASP A 318 -4.88 4.44 17.82
N LYS A 319 -4.69 3.17 17.45
CA LYS A 319 -4.28 2.09 18.36
C LYS A 319 -3.20 1.21 17.74
N VAL A 320 -2.39 0.63 18.63
CA VAL A 320 -1.46 -0.44 18.25
C VAL A 320 -2.29 -1.70 18.05
N ASP A 321 -2.08 -2.37 16.94
CA ASP A 321 -2.69 -3.67 16.69
C ASP A 321 -2.01 -4.74 17.52
N ALA A 322 -2.77 -5.38 18.39
CA ALA A 322 -2.26 -6.42 19.28
C ALA A 322 -1.90 -7.72 18.53
N THR A 323 -2.58 -7.97 17.40
CA THR A 323 -2.39 -9.16 16.58
C THR A 323 -2.34 -8.83 15.10
N PRO A 324 -1.27 -8.12 14.63
CA PRO A 324 -1.19 -7.64 13.25
C PRO A 324 -1.20 -8.76 12.20
N TYR A 325 -0.99 -9.98 12.61
CA TYR A 325 -1.00 -11.18 11.76
C TYR A 325 -2.29 -12.00 11.87
N GLY A 326 -3.21 -11.63 12.76
CA GLY A 326 -4.45 -12.39 12.99
C GLY A 326 -5.75 -11.71 12.58
N GLN A 327 -5.69 -10.42 12.23
CA GLN A 327 -6.92 -9.63 12.02
C GLN A 327 -7.72 -9.99 10.75
N SER A 328 -7.06 -10.48 9.74
CA SER A 328 -7.72 -10.83 8.47
C SER A 328 -8.06 -12.31 8.34
N ASP A 329 -7.78 -13.08 9.37
CA ASP A 329 -7.97 -14.52 9.32
C ASP A 329 -9.27 -14.93 10.05
N PRO A 330 -10.32 -15.31 9.29
CA PRO A 330 -11.50 -15.94 9.89
C PRO A 330 -11.16 -17.20 10.69
N LEU A 331 -10.00 -17.82 10.41
CA LEU A 331 -9.49 -18.98 11.12
C LEU A 331 -8.98 -18.62 12.51
N ALA A 332 -8.46 -17.42 12.73
CA ALA A 332 -8.07 -16.97 14.07
C ALA A 332 -9.30 -16.81 14.99
N LEU A 333 -10.45 -16.44 14.42
CA LEU A 333 -11.72 -16.48 15.15
C LEU A 333 -12.19 -17.92 15.38
N ASN A 334 -11.99 -18.79 14.39
CA ASN A 334 -12.32 -20.21 14.52
C ASN A 334 -11.40 -20.92 15.53
N ASP A 335 -10.10 -20.60 15.57
CA ASP A 335 -9.19 -21.14 16.59
C ASP A 335 -9.58 -20.69 18.01
N ILE A 336 -10.06 -19.45 18.15
CA ILE A 336 -10.64 -18.99 19.41
C ILE A 336 -11.96 -19.70 19.70
N MET A 337 -12.75 -19.97 18.68
CA MET A 337 -14.04 -20.65 18.82
C MET A 337 -13.90 -22.20 18.87
N ASP A 338 -12.95 -22.79 18.16
CA ASP A 338 -12.66 -24.23 18.25
C ASP A 338 -12.05 -24.61 19.61
N GLY A 339 -11.21 -23.76 20.19
CA GLY A 339 -10.77 -23.92 21.56
C GLY A 339 -11.90 -23.77 22.61
N VAL A 340 -13.05 -23.29 22.16
CA VAL A 340 -14.26 -23.11 22.99
C VAL A 340 -15.19 -24.33 22.98
N ILE A 341 -15.06 -25.21 21.98
CA ILE A 341 -16.03 -26.29 21.73
C ILE A 341 -15.40 -27.68 21.90
N ASP A 342 -14.24 -27.80 22.49
CA ASP A 342 -13.78 -29.13 22.90
C ASP A 342 -14.51 -29.54 24.18
N THR A 343 -15.57 -30.27 23.97
CA THR A 343 -16.40 -30.86 25.05
C THR A 343 -16.04 -32.32 25.30
N ASP A 344 -14.82 -32.72 25.04
CA ASP A 344 -14.43 -34.11 25.39
C ASP A 344 -14.05 -34.19 26.89
N PRO A 345 -14.87 -34.83 27.72
CA PRO A 345 -14.61 -34.94 29.16
C PRO A 345 -13.59 -36.02 29.53
N GLU A 346 -13.06 -36.78 28.55
CA GLU A 346 -12.31 -38.01 28.87
C GLU A 346 -10.79 -37.83 28.94
N ASP A 347 -10.21 -36.76 28.43
CA ASP A 347 -8.74 -36.64 28.36
C ASP A 347 -8.08 -35.75 29.41
N GLY A 348 -8.85 -35.16 30.34
CA GLY A 348 -8.30 -34.41 31.48
C GLY A 348 -7.43 -33.19 31.11
N VAL A 349 -7.43 -32.76 29.86
CA VAL A 349 -6.72 -31.59 29.43
C VAL A 349 -7.50 -30.34 29.82
N THR A 350 -7.00 -29.63 30.80
CA THR A 350 -7.48 -28.29 31.13
C THR A 350 -7.19 -27.42 29.94
N ALA A 351 -8.23 -27.13 29.18
CA ALA A 351 -8.17 -26.34 27.97
C ALA A 351 -7.45 -25.01 28.20
N HIS A 352 -6.38 -24.79 27.44
CA HIS A 352 -5.69 -23.53 27.39
C HIS A 352 -6.62 -22.48 26.80
N GLY A 353 -7.24 -21.67 27.65
CA GLY A 353 -8.04 -20.54 27.25
C GLY A 353 -9.42 -20.84 26.72
N SER A 354 -9.97 -22.04 26.97
CA SER A 354 -11.36 -22.32 26.66
C SER A 354 -12.29 -21.39 27.42
N LEU A 355 -13.31 -20.90 26.72
CA LEU A 355 -14.56 -20.44 27.35
C LEU A 355 -15.09 -21.60 28.22
N ASN A 356 -14.73 -21.61 29.48
CA ASN A 356 -15.36 -22.50 30.42
C ASN A 356 -16.81 -22.02 30.57
N PHE A 357 -17.70 -22.59 29.79
CA PHE A 357 -19.14 -22.52 30.07
C PHE A 357 -19.33 -23.38 31.32
N GLY A 358 -18.99 -22.77 32.48
CA GLY A 358 -18.97 -23.48 33.76
C GLY A 358 -20.25 -24.24 33.97
N ALA A 359 -20.12 -25.50 34.34
CA ALA A 359 -21.22 -26.20 34.98
C ALA A 359 -21.69 -25.31 36.12
N ASN A 360 -22.98 -25.02 36.16
CA ASN A 360 -23.59 -24.41 37.33
C ASN A 360 -23.29 -25.27 38.53
N ALA A 361 -23.15 -24.68 39.71
CA ALA A 361 -22.84 -25.36 40.97
C ALA A 361 -23.73 -26.57 41.27
N ASP A 362 -24.77 -26.80 40.50
CA ASP A 362 -25.75 -27.87 40.61
C ASP A 362 -25.54 -29.06 39.65
N GLY A 363 -24.41 -29.09 38.90
CA GLY A 363 -24.08 -30.20 37.98
C GLY A 363 -24.99 -30.39 36.78
N ALA A 364 -25.81 -29.39 36.43
CA ALA A 364 -26.61 -29.41 35.22
C ALA A 364 -25.84 -28.75 34.10
N ALA A 365 -25.58 -29.48 33.01
CA ALA A 365 -25.04 -28.93 31.76
C ALA A 365 -26.00 -27.92 31.17
N GLY A 366 -25.86 -26.67 31.55
CA GLY A 366 -26.58 -25.54 31.00
C GLY A 366 -25.61 -24.54 30.47
N ILE A 367 -25.94 -23.90 29.37
CA ILE A 367 -25.22 -22.71 28.85
C ILE A 367 -25.38 -21.62 29.91
N GLY A 368 -24.55 -21.67 30.94
CA GLY A 368 -24.44 -20.63 31.95
C GLY A 368 -23.24 -19.78 31.63
N PHE A 369 -23.46 -18.50 31.38
CA PHE A 369 -22.37 -17.52 31.34
C PHE A 369 -21.74 -17.50 32.73
N GLY A 370 -20.63 -18.20 32.89
CA GLY A 370 -19.88 -18.28 34.13
C GLY A 370 -19.49 -16.89 34.64
N THR A 371 -19.36 -16.82 35.97
CA THR A 371 -19.06 -15.58 36.68
C THR A 371 -17.91 -14.79 36.10
N SER A 372 -18.08 -13.51 36.06
CA SER A 372 -17.36 -12.43 35.37
C SER A 372 -15.83 -12.43 35.31
N ALA A 373 -15.14 -13.28 36.09
CA ALA A 373 -13.68 -13.26 36.12
C ALA A 373 -13.03 -13.95 34.88
N ASN A 374 -13.65 -15.02 34.36
CA ASN A 374 -13.13 -15.74 33.20
C ASN A 374 -13.66 -15.18 31.87
N LEU A 375 -14.89 -14.62 31.88
CA LEU A 375 -15.48 -13.95 30.76
C LEU A 375 -14.74 -12.61 30.46
N GLY A 376 -14.27 -11.93 31.49
CA GLY A 376 -13.49 -10.68 31.34
C GLY A 376 -12.17 -10.89 30.57
N GLY A 377 -11.48 -12.00 30.80
CA GLY A 377 -10.25 -12.36 30.08
C GLY A 377 -10.53 -12.72 28.61
N LEU A 378 -11.61 -13.45 28.40
CA LEU A 378 -11.99 -13.85 27.03
C LEU A 378 -12.62 -12.73 26.25
N LEU A 379 -13.51 -11.94 26.85
CA LEU A 379 -14.07 -10.73 26.23
C LEU A 379 -13.00 -9.67 26.01
N SER A 380 -11.94 -9.63 26.84
CA SER A 380 -10.80 -8.75 26.55
C SER A 380 -10.00 -9.24 25.32
N GLY A 381 -9.89 -10.55 25.11
CA GLY A 381 -9.29 -11.13 23.90
C GLY A 381 -10.16 -10.94 22.67
N VAL A 382 -11.46 -11.21 22.80
CA VAL A 382 -12.45 -10.99 21.73
C VAL A 382 -12.64 -9.48 21.47
N ASN A 383 -12.69 -8.66 22.51
CA ASN A 383 -12.73 -7.21 22.35
C ASN A 383 -11.43 -6.68 21.75
N ALA A 384 -10.29 -7.29 22.04
CA ALA A 384 -9.04 -6.92 21.39
C ALA A 384 -9.03 -7.30 19.90
N ALA A 385 -9.71 -8.36 19.51
CA ALA A 385 -9.91 -8.72 18.10
C ALA A 385 -10.92 -7.83 17.39
N TYR A 386 -11.93 -7.34 18.12
CA TYR A 386 -12.93 -6.39 17.58
C TYR A 386 -12.60 -4.92 17.86
N ASP A 387 -11.69 -4.63 18.78
CA ASP A 387 -11.27 -3.29 19.11
C ASP A 387 -10.18 -2.81 18.13
N GLN A 388 -10.53 -2.83 16.85
CA GLN A 388 -9.71 -2.24 15.82
C GLN A 388 -9.56 -0.74 16.07
N GLY A 389 -8.37 -0.22 15.86
CA GLY A 389 -8.13 1.21 15.92
C GLY A 389 -9.05 1.96 14.95
N GLN A 390 -9.44 3.15 15.36
CA GLN A 390 -10.25 4.04 14.55
C GLN A 390 -9.37 5.03 13.78
N ASN A 391 -9.99 5.78 12.86
CA ASN A 391 -9.30 6.87 12.18
C ASN A 391 -8.84 7.90 13.23
N PRO A 392 -7.53 8.18 13.34
CA PRO A 392 -7.03 9.16 14.29
C PRO A 392 -7.48 10.58 13.98
N VAL A 393 -7.92 10.86 12.77
CA VAL A 393 -8.50 12.15 12.40
C VAL A 393 -9.98 12.13 12.73
N GLU A 394 -10.39 12.83 13.79
CA GLU A 394 -11.80 12.98 14.13
C GLU A 394 -12.50 14.01 13.24
N LYS A 395 -11.81 15.13 12.96
CA LYS A 395 -12.31 16.19 12.09
C LYS A 395 -11.18 16.80 11.28
N ALA A 396 -11.51 17.27 10.09
CA ALA A 396 -10.57 17.99 9.24
C ALA A 396 -11.22 19.16 8.49
N LYS A 397 -10.41 20.18 8.22
CA LYS A 397 -10.78 21.35 7.44
C LYS A 397 -9.56 21.83 6.65
N LEU A 398 -9.78 22.22 5.41
CA LEU A 398 -8.76 22.80 4.55
C LEU A 398 -9.02 24.28 4.33
N GLN A 399 -8.03 25.12 4.64
CA GLN A 399 -8.03 26.55 4.36
C GLN A 399 -7.05 26.87 3.24
N LEU A 400 -7.51 27.63 2.28
CA LEU A 400 -6.72 28.17 1.18
C LEU A 400 -6.79 29.69 1.22
N ASN A 401 -5.64 30.36 1.43
CA ASN A 401 -5.56 31.81 1.58
C ASN A 401 -6.52 32.39 2.65
N GLY A 402 -6.69 31.67 3.76
CA GLY A 402 -7.58 32.06 4.85
C GLY A 402 -9.07 31.76 4.63
N HIS A 403 -9.44 31.26 3.47
CA HIS A 403 -10.82 30.85 3.17
C HIS A 403 -10.98 29.33 3.31
N ASP A 404 -12.06 28.89 3.94
CA ASP A 404 -12.37 27.49 4.07
C ASP A 404 -12.74 26.91 2.70
N ARG A 405 -11.97 25.94 2.20
CA ARG A 405 -12.31 25.22 0.97
C ARG A 405 -13.57 24.37 1.16
N PHE A 406 -13.70 23.83 2.37
CA PHE A 406 -14.90 23.16 2.87
C PHE A 406 -15.01 23.38 4.37
N SER A 407 -16.23 23.34 4.90
CA SER A 407 -16.48 23.41 6.33
C SER A 407 -15.87 22.20 7.04
N GLU A 408 -15.59 22.35 8.33
CA GLU A 408 -15.09 21.22 9.14
C GLU A 408 -16.02 20.01 9.03
N ARG A 409 -15.42 18.87 8.70
CA ARG A 409 -16.12 17.59 8.52
C ARG A 409 -15.46 16.50 9.34
N GLU A 410 -16.26 15.50 9.67
CA GLU A 410 -15.85 14.28 10.34
C GLU A 410 -14.80 13.52 9.51
N GLY A 411 -13.79 12.95 10.17
CA GLY A 411 -12.70 12.23 9.51
C GLY A 411 -13.14 11.05 8.66
N ARG A 412 -14.21 10.37 9.06
CA ARG A 412 -14.80 9.27 8.27
C ARG A 412 -15.26 9.69 6.87
N TYR A 413 -15.63 10.96 6.70
CA TYR A 413 -15.97 11.50 5.37
C TYR A 413 -14.77 11.38 4.42
N PHE A 414 -13.57 11.69 4.88
CA PHE A 414 -12.35 11.63 4.06
C PHE A 414 -11.83 10.21 3.84
N ASN A 415 -12.10 9.31 4.77
CA ASN A 415 -11.69 7.91 4.66
C ASN A 415 -12.66 7.06 3.83
N LEU A 416 -13.95 7.34 3.90
CA LEU A 416 -15.00 6.52 3.30
C LEU A 416 -15.70 7.18 2.11
N VAL A 417 -16.18 8.41 2.27
CA VAL A 417 -17.04 9.06 1.26
C VAL A 417 -16.22 9.56 0.07
N GLN A 418 -15.12 10.24 0.32
CA GLN A 418 -14.27 10.75 -0.76
C GLN A 418 -13.70 9.61 -1.63
N PRO A 419 -13.12 8.55 -1.06
CA PRO A 419 -12.70 7.39 -1.87
C PRO A 419 -13.86 6.70 -2.59
N TYR A 420 -15.01 6.58 -1.97
CA TYR A 420 -16.19 6.00 -2.63
C TYR A 420 -16.60 6.79 -3.89
N GLN A 421 -16.49 8.10 -3.86
CA GLN A 421 -16.87 8.97 -4.97
C GLN A 421 -15.81 9.08 -6.06
N HIS A 422 -14.53 9.00 -5.70
CA HIS A 422 -13.42 9.37 -6.58
C HIS A 422 -12.43 8.25 -6.88
N HIS A 423 -12.39 7.21 -6.08
CA HIS A 423 -11.44 6.10 -6.19
C HIS A 423 -12.13 4.76 -6.47
N GLU A 424 -11.36 3.81 -6.98
CA GLU A 424 -11.83 2.44 -7.25
C GLU A 424 -12.20 1.72 -5.97
N ASN A 425 -11.43 1.92 -4.89
CA ASN A 425 -11.61 1.25 -3.61
C ASN A 425 -11.72 2.23 -2.45
N ILE A 426 -12.38 1.79 -1.39
CA ILE A 426 -12.31 2.43 -0.08
C ILE A 426 -11.08 1.84 0.62
N PRO A 427 -10.11 2.68 1.04
CA PRO A 427 -8.86 2.21 1.65
C PRO A 427 -9.06 1.74 3.09
N ALA A 428 -8.01 1.16 3.67
CA ALA A 428 -7.95 0.85 5.08
C ALA A 428 -8.20 2.09 5.96
N THR A 429 -8.66 1.85 7.20
CA THR A 429 -8.90 2.92 8.18
C THR A 429 -7.66 3.77 8.40
N GLY A 430 -7.83 5.08 8.40
CA GLY A 430 -6.76 6.05 8.64
C GLY A 430 -6.17 6.69 7.38
N ILE A 431 -6.48 6.20 6.20
CA ILE A 431 -6.10 6.84 4.94
C ILE A 431 -7.20 7.82 4.55
N ASN A 432 -6.88 9.11 4.58
CA ASN A 432 -7.84 10.19 4.31
C ASN A 432 -7.53 10.84 2.96
N VAL A 433 -8.55 11.08 2.17
CA VAL A 433 -8.45 11.60 0.80
C VAL A 433 -9.35 12.81 0.62
N TYR A 434 -8.86 13.81 -0.09
CA TYR A 434 -9.67 14.89 -0.64
C TYR A 434 -9.28 15.15 -2.09
N SER A 435 -10.22 15.00 -3.01
CA SER A 435 -10.02 15.21 -4.44
C SER A 435 -10.52 16.58 -4.88
N PHE A 436 -9.70 17.29 -5.66
CA PHE A 436 -10.09 18.52 -6.35
C PHE A 436 -10.75 18.24 -7.71
N GLY A 437 -10.55 17.03 -8.24
CA GLY A 437 -11.09 16.58 -9.51
C GLY A 437 -12.16 15.52 -9.38
N LEU A 438 -12.79 15.18 -10.49
CA LEU A 438 -13.84 14.15 -10.53
C LEU A 438 -13.23 12.73 -10.45
N LYS A 439 -12.12 12.52 -11.16
CA LYS A 439 -11.46 11.21 -11.29
C LYS A 439 -9.95 11.34 -11.16
N PRO A 440 -9.43 11.39 -9.94
CA PRO A 440 -8.00 11.61 -9.70
C PRO A 440 -7.12 10.44 -10.12
N GLU A 441 -7.67 9.24 -10.29
CA GLU A 441 -6.92 8.07 -10.78
C GLU A 441 -6.66 8.12 -12.28
N GLU A 442 -7.52 8.80 -13.05
CA GLU A 442 -7.35 8.91 -14.48
C GLU A 442 -6.28 9.96 -14.81
N HIS A 443 -5.50 9.66 -15.85
CA HIS A 443 -4.48 10.59 -16.33
C HIS A 443 -5.10 11.85 -16.95
N GLN A 444 -6.21 11.72 -17.66
CA GLN A 444 -6.90 12.85 -18.25
C GLN A 444 -7.39 13.81 -17.16
N PRO A 445 -7.05 15.11 -17.25
CA PRO A 445 -7.45 16.09 -16.26
C PRO A 445 -8.97 16.18 -16.11
N SER A 446 -9.44 16.13 -14.88
CA SER A 446 -10.86 16.26 -14.53
C SER A 446 -11.13 17.31 -13.45
N GLY A 447 -10.13 18.11 -13.14
CA GLY A 447 -10.16 19.19 -12.16
C GLY A 447 -8.89 19.17 -11.30
N THR A 448 -8.38 20.36 -11.02
CA THR A 448 -7.18 20.56 -10.21
C THR A 448 -7.26 21.86 -9.44
N CYS A 449 -6.46 21.96 -8.37
CA CYS A 449 -6.18 23.21 -7.66
C CYS A 449 -4.71 23.55 -7.82
N ASN A 450 -4.40 24.69 -8.45
CA ASN A 450 -3.02 25.09 -8.62
C ASN A 450 -2.42 25.64 -7.33
N MET A 451 -1.68 24.80 -6.62
CA MET A 451 -1.05 25.16 -5.35
C MET A 451 0.04 26.23 -5.50
N SER A 452 0.65 26.41 -6.67
CA SER A 452 1.60 27.48 -6.92
C SER A 452 0.97 28.88 -6.87
N ARG A 453 -0.34 28.99 -6.99
CA ARG A 453 -1.11 30.25 -6.91
C ARG A 453 -1.73 30.49 -5.54
N ILE A 454 -1.54 29.57 -4.62
CA ILE A 454 -2.03 29.64 -3.23
C ILE A 454 -0.88 30.02 -2.34
N ASP A 455 -0.94 31.22 -1.73
CA ASP A 455 0.12 31.71 -0.86
C ASP A 455 0.16 30.98 0.48
N SER A 456 -0.99 30.57 0.98
CA SER A 456 -1.14 29.84 2.24
C SER A 456 -2.18 28.75 2.12
N ALA A 457 -1.74 27.52 2.26
CA ALA A 457 -2.61 26.35 2.40
C ALA A 457 -2.36 25.71 3.75
N THR A 458 -3.43 25.48 4.51
CA THR A 458 -3.34 24.90 5.85
C THR A 458 -4.40 23.85 6.04
N LEU A 459 -3.97 22.66 6.45
CA LEU A 459 -4.84 21.56 6.84
C LEU A 459 -5.01 21.60 8.36
N HIS A 460 -6.23 21.85 8.80
CA HIS A 460 -6.60 21.81 10.22
C HIS A 460 -7.11 20.41 10.54
N LEU A 461 -6.52 19.79 11.55
CA LEU A 461 -6.90 18.47 12.01
C LEU A 461 -7.28 18.51 13.49
N THR A 462 -8.37 17.84 13.82
CA THR A 462 -8.70 17.47 15.20
C THR A 462 -8.44 15.97 15.33
N LEU A 463 -7.46 15.62 16.15
CA LEU A 463 -6.99 14.26 16.33
C LEU A 463 -7.62 13.62 17.57
N SER A 464 -7.75 12.29 17.53
CA SER A 464 -8.20 11.45 18.63
C SER A 464 -7.38 11.70 19.90
N ALA A 465 -8.01 11.56 21.04
CA ALA A 465 -7.38 11.64 22.35
C ALA A 465 -6.26 10.60 22.56
N ASN A 466 -6.24 9.55 21.76
CA ASN A 466 -5.18 8.54 21.75
C ASN A 466 -3.86 9.06 21.18
N ILE A 467 -3.88 10.24 20.54
CA ILE A 467 -2.67 10.97 20.15
C ILE A 467 -2.41 12.10 21.15
N SER A 468 -1.36 11.95 21.91
CA SER A 468 -1.02 12.84 23.02
C SER A 468 0.49 12.99 23.16
N SER A 469 0.93 13.78 24.12
CA SER A 469 2.35 13.89 24.47
C SER A 469 2.97 12.56 24.94
N GLN A 470 2.16 11.64 25.45
CA GLN A 470 2.59 10.30 25.85
C GLN A 470 2.63 9.33 24.65
N ASN A 471 1.73 9.51 23.69
CA ASN A 471 1.65 8.74 22.47
C ASN A 471 1.70 9.69 21.26
N PRO A 472 2.87 10.29 20.98
CA PRO A 472 3.01 11.18 19.84
C PRO A 472 2.87 10.42 18.52
N GLY A 473 2.67 11.17 17.47
CA GLY A 473 2.57 10.62 16.12
C GLY A 473 3.13 11.57 15.09
N LYS A 474 3.01 11.17 13.84
CA LYS A 474 3.42 11.93 12.68
C LYS A 474 2.28 12.04 11.69
N VAL A 475 2.09 13.23 11.16
CA VAL A 475 1.20 13.47 10.02
C VAL A 475 2.04 13.50 8.76
N ARG A 476 1.60 12.74 7.76
CA ARG A 476 2.17 12.75 6.41
C ARG A 476 1.11 13.17 5.43
N VAL A 477 1.40 14.18 4.63
CA VAL A 477 0.50 14.67 3.59
C VAL A 477 1.15 14.46 2.24
N TYR A 478 0.44 13.75 1.37
CA TYR A 478 0.84 13.51 -0.02
C TYR A 478 -0.06 14.30 -0.95
N ALA A 479 0.52 14.89 -1.97
CA ALA A 479 -0.20 15.53 -3.05
C ALA A 479 0.21 14.93 -4.39
N THR A 480 -0.76 14.56 -5.20
CA THR A 480 -0.53 14.21 -6.60
C THR A 480 -0.76 15.42 -7.47
N ASN A 481 0.20 15.77 -8.29
CA ASN A 481 0.14 16.95 -9.15
C ASN A 481 0.50 16.63 -10.58
N TYR A 482 0.18 17.56 -11.48
CA TYR A 482 0.65 17.55 -12.85
C TYR A 482 1.92 18.38 -13.01
N ASN A 483 2.78 17.93 -13.92
CA ASN A 483 3.90 18.69 -14.44
C ASN A 483 4.10 18.33 -15.92
N VAL A 484 4.97 19.01 -16.60
CA VAL A 484 5.29 18.75 -18.01
C VAL A 484 6.73 18.27 -18.12
N LEU A 485 6.90 17.07 -18.66
CA LEU A 485 8.20 16.55 -19.08
C LEU A 485 8.45 16.93 -20.54
N ARG A 486 9.50 17.69 -20.76
CA ARG A 486 9.89 18.15 -22.10
C ARG A 486 11.13 17.41 -22.56
N ILE A 487 11.05 16.83 -23.76
CA ILE A 487 12.17 16.12 -24.38
C ILE A 487 12.46 16.81 -25.73
N MET A 488 13.62 17.46 -25.79
CA MET A 488 14.04 18.20 -26.96
C MET A 488 15.54 17.97 -27.23
N SER A 489 15.91 17.77 -28.49
CA SER A 489 17.31 17.62 -28.92
C SER A 489 18.08 16.55 -28.17
N GLY A 490 17.41 15.44 -27.83
CA GLY A 490 17.99 14.31 -27.12
C GLY A 490 18.14 14.50 -25.61
N MET A 491 17.61 15.58 -25.04
CA MET A 491 17.66 15.92 -23.64
C MET A 491 16.25 16.00 -23.05
N GLY A 492 16.07 15.43 -21.88
CA GLY A 492 14.81 15.48 -21.13
C GLY A 492 14.93 16.30 -19.84
N GLY A 493 13.87 17.00 -19.49
CA GLY A 493 13.80 17.76 -18.25
C GLY A 493 12.40 18.26 -17.94
N LEU A 494 12.18 18.70 -16.70
CA LEU A 494 10.92 19.30 -16.29
C LEU A 494 10.80 20.73 -16.85
N ALA A 495 9.62 21.06 -17.38
CA ALA A 495 9.32 22.42 -17.83
C ALA A 495 9.15 23.38 -16.64
N TYR A 496 8.65 22.89 -15.51
CA TYR A 496 8.44 23.66 -14.29
C TYR A 496 9.25 23.02 -13.17
N SER A 497 10.14 23.80 -12.52
CA SER A 497 10.92 23.33 -11.39
C SER A 497 10.06 23.24 -10.12
N ASN A 498 10.38 22.28 -9.30
CA ASN A 498 9.76 22.12 -7.96
C ASN A 498 10.40 23.07 -6.95
#